data_f87c09ce796c2837188dae9c50833601
#
_entry.id   f87c09ce796c2837188dae9c50833601
#
_cell.length_a   1.000
_cell.length_b   1.000
_cell.length_c   1.000
_cell.angle_alpha   90.00
_cell.angle_beta   90.00
_cell.angle_gamma   90.00
#
_symmetry.space_group_name_H-M   'P 1'
#
loop_
_entity.id
_entity.type
_entity.pdbx_description
1 polymer ?
#
loop_
_entity_poly.entity_id
_entity_poly.type
_entity_poly.pdbx_seq_one_letter_code
_entity_poly.pdbx_strand_id
1 'polypeptide(L)'
;MWLLIGILFAIIYAIITMIGYSLGIANFYFYLVISLLMMFIQYMIGPKIVEWSMRVRYIKREEHPRLYQMVEDLAVKANIPLPKIGIAQISLPNAFAFGRSIRDGRICVTRGILNLLSDEELKAVLGHEITHLKNRDVLTITVLSVIPMIMYRIAWHFLFYGPRRSERGRTTNTALIGLAAFLFYFVTNLLVLYASRIREYFADRGSISLGNRPSSLASSLYKLVYGSARIDRESLKEVEGLKAFFMNDPSRALNEISDLAQLDIDKSGTLDISELEALKSKNIRLGFGDRLLEALSTHPNMLKRIKMLCEYKT
;
A
#
# COMPACT_ATOMS: atom_id res chain seq x y z
N MET A 1 -2.75 8.03 -5.77
CA MET A 1 -1.57 8.89 -5.54
C MET A 1 -0.30 8.31 -6.12
N TRP A 2 0.08 7.07 -5.82
CA TRP A 2 1.25 6.44 -6.45
C TRP A 2 1.14 6.38 -7.97
N LEU A 3 -0.05 6.11 -8.51
CA LEU A 3 -0.31 6.17 -9.95
C LEU A 3 -0.14 7.60 -10.50
N LEU A 4 -0.68 8.62 -9.82
CA LEU A 4 -0.50 10.03 -10.21
C LEU A 4 0.96 10.48 -10.09
N ILE A 5 1.62 10.11 -9.01
CA ILE A 5 3.05 10.38 -8.82
C ILE A 5 3.86 9.61 -9.88
N GLY A 6 3.53 8.34 -10.12
CA GLY A 6 4.15 7.54 -11.18
C GLY A 6 3.95 8.14 -12.57
N ILE A 7 2.75 8.62 -12.90
CA ILE A 7 2.45 9.31 -14.15
C ILE A 7 3.22 10.62 -14.23
N LEU A 8 3.24 11.44 -13.17
CA LEU A 8 3.98 12.68 -13.13
C LEU A 8 5.48 12.46 -13.38
N PHE A 9 6.08 11.48 -12.68
CA PHE A 9 7.49 11.11 -12.91
C PHE A 9 7.71 10.50 -14.30
N ALA A 10 6.77 9.73 -14.83
CA ALA A 10 6.84 9.23 -16.20
C ALA A 10 6.81 10.37 -17.23
N ILE A 11 5.96 11.39 -17.02
CA ILE A 11 5.91 12.59 -17.87
C ILE A 11 7.21 13.38 -17.77
N ILE A 12 7.70 13.65 -16.56
CA ILE A 12 8.97 14.37 -16.35
C ILE A 12 10.12 13.58 -17.02
N TYR A 13 10.14 12.26 -16.84
CA TYR A 13 11.13 11.42 -17.47
C TYR A 13 11.00 11.43 -19.01
N ALA A 14 9.80 11.37 -19.57
CA ALA A 14 9.58 11.45 -21.00
C ALA A 14 10.09 12.79 -21.56
N ILE A 15 9.85 13.90 -20.84
CA ILE A 15 10.36 15.22 -21.20
C ILE A 15 11.91 15.24 -21.17
N ILE A 16 12.52 14.74 -20.09
CA ILE A 16 13.98 14.64 -19.97
C ILE A 16 14.57 13.77 -21.09
N THR A 17 13.91 12.66 -21.40
CA THR A 17 14.34 11.76 -22.48
C THR A 17 14.23 12.43 -23.85
N MET A 18 13.15 13.17 -24.09
CA MET A 18 12.93 13.89 -25.34
C MET A 18 13.95 15.03 -25.53
N ILE A 19 14.24 15.79 -24.47
CA ILE A 19 15.28 16.83 -24.46
C ILE A 19 16.66 16.19 -24.67
N GLY A 20 17.00 15.15 -23.92
CA GLY A 20 18.28 14.47 -24.05
C GLY A 20 18.49 13.89 -25.46
N TYR A 21 17.43 13.30 -26.05
CA TYR A 21 17.49 12.82 -27.43
C TYR A 21 17.72 13.96 -28.43
N SER A 22 17.02 15.09 -28.30
CA SER A 22 17.21 16.26 -29.14
C SER A 22 18.62 16.86 -29.02
N LEU A 23 19.30 16.66 -27.88
CA LEU A 23 20.68 17.06 -27.63
C LEU A 23 21.71 15.98 -28.05
N GLY A 24 21.26 14.87 -28.66
CA GLY A 24 22.14 13.78 -29.10
C GLY A 24 22.62 12.86 -27.98
N ILE A 25 22.04 12.94 -26.77
CA ILE A 25 22.41 12.10 -25.62
C ILE A 25 21.62 10.78 -25.71
N ALA A 26 22.10 9.81 -26.49
CA ALA A 26 21.47 8.49 -26.62
C ALA A 26 22.13 7.45 -25.69
N ASN A 27 22.53 7.82 -24.48
CA ASN A 27 23.26 6.95 -23.55
C ASN A 27 22.31 6.31 -22.53
N PHE A 28 22.21 4.97 -22.57
CA PHE A 28 21.41 4.18 -21.61
C PHE A 28 21.77 4.46 -20.14
N TYR A 29 23.07 4.55 -19.83
CA TYR A 29 23.54 4.79 -18.45
C TYR A 29 23.12 6.16 -17.92
N PHE A 30 23.12 7.19 -18.76
CA PHE A 30 22.64 8.52 -18.40
C PHE A 30 21.17 8.46 -17.92
N TYR A 31 20.29 7.82 -18.69
CA TYR A 31 18.89 7.71 -18.34
C TYR A 31 18.64 6.80 -17.14
N LEU A 32 19.45 5.75 -16.97
CA LEU A 32 19.38 4.90 -15.77
C LEU A 32 19.72 5.69 -14.52
N VAL A 33 20.82 6.46 -14.54
CA VAL A 33 21.24 7.30 -13.40
C VAL A 33 20.18 8.34 -13.05
N ILE A 34 19.63 9.03 -14.05
CA ILE A 34 18.53 9.99 -13.82
C ILE A 34 17.30 9.29 -13.20
N SER A 35 16.94 8.09 -13.68
CA SER A 35 15.79 7.35 -13.11
C SER A 35 16.01 6.98 -11.65
N LEU A 36 17.23 6.53 -11.30
CA LEU A 36 17.59 6.22 -9.91
C LEU A 36 17.60 7.48 -9.05
N LEU A 37 18.13 8.59 -9.58
CA LEU A 37 18.13 9.89 -8.88
C LEU A 37 16.69 10.37 -8.64
N MET A 38 15.83 10.31 -9.63
CA MET A 38 14.41 10.68 -9.49
C MET A 38 13.71 9.80 -8.46
N MET A 39 13.97 8.50 -8.45
CA MET A 39 13.41 7.59 -7.45
C MET A 39 13.93 7.93 -6.03
N PHE A 40 15.21 8.29 -5.90
CA PHE A 40 15.76 8.77 -4.63
C PHE A 40 15.11 10.07 -4.18
N ILE A 41 14.92 11.04 -5.08
CA ILE A 41 14.20 12.29 -4.79
C ILE A 41 12.77 12.01 -4.36
N GLN A 42 12.06 11.13 -5.08
CA GLN A 42 10.70 10.71 -4.74
C GLN A 42 10.63 10.09 -3.33
N TYR A 43 11.59 9.22 -3.00
CA TYR A 43 11.69 8.63 -1.67
C TYR A 43 11.92 9.69 -0.58
N MET A 44 12.77 10.67 -0.86
CA MET A 44 13.08 11.75 0.10
C MET A 44 11.93 12.73 0.31
N ILE A 45 11.19 13.06 -0.76
CA ILE A 45 10.10 14.04 -0.72
C ILE A 45 8.76 13.36 -0.37
N GLY A 46 8.65 12.03 -0.59
CA GLY A 46 7.42 11.25 -0.42
C GLY A 46 6.64 11.56 0.85
N PRO A 47 7.26 11.53 2.05
CA PRO A 47 6.55 11.84 3.29
C PRO A 47 5.90 13.22 3.32
N LYS A 48 6.54 14.24 2.76
CA LYS A 48 5.96 15.60 2.66
C LYS A 48 4.76 15.65 1.72
N ILE A 49 4.82 14.90 0.62
CA ILE A 49 3.70 14.80 -0.32
C ILE A 49 2.50 14.15 0.37
N VAL A 50 2.72 13.10 1.18
CA VAL A 50 1.67 12.44 1.97
C VAL A 50 1.05 13.42 2.97
N GLU A 51 1.89 14.12 3.76
CA GLU A 51 1.44 15.13 4.73
C GLU A 51 0.52 16.17 4.09
N TRP A 52 0.94 16.70 2.97
CA TRP A 52 0.18 17.72 2.24
C TRP A 52 -1.10 17.17 1.62
N SER A 53 -1.00 16.03 0.93
CA SER A 53 -2.15 15.43 0.21
C SER A 53 -3.23 14.92 1.16
N MET A 54 -2.84 14.37 2.32
CA MET A 54 -3.76 13.86 3.33
C MET A 54 -4.17 14.93 4.35
N ARG A 55 -3.72 16.18 4.18
CA ARG A 55 -3.98 17.29 5.10
C ARG A 55 -3.68 16.89 6.56
N VAL A 56 -2.50 16.28 6.77
CA VAL A 56 -2.10 15.76 8.08
C VAL A 56 -1.79 16.92 9.03
N ARG A 57 -2.42 16.91 10.21
CA ARG A 57 -2.08 17.76 11.35
C ARG A 57 -1.44 16.89 12.43
N TYR A 58 -0.21 17.18 12.79
CA TYR A 58 0.43 16.54 13.93
C TYR A 58 -0.20 17.00 15.25
N ILE A 59 -0.36 16.06 16.17
CA ILE A 59 -0.98 16.28 17.47
C ILE A 59 0.05 16.19 18.58
N LYS A 60 -0.22 16.91 19.67
CA LYS A 60 0.50 16.78 20.93
C LYS A 60 -0.26 15.84 21.87
N ARG A 61 0.43 15.38 22.93
CA ARG A 61 -0.15 14.48 23.93
C ARG A 61 -1.42 15.06 24.59
N GLU A 62 -1.40 16.38 24.85
CA GLU A 62 -2.47 17.11 25.53
C GLU A 62 -3.75 17.18 24.68
N GLU A 63 -3.63 17.16 23.35
CA GLU A 63 -4.76 17.28 22.43
C GLU A 63 -5.55 15.95 22.30
N HIS A 64 -4.84 14.83 22.29
CA HIS A 64 -5.43 13.50 22.15
C HIS A 64 -4.68 12.46 23.01
N PRO A 65 -4.82 12.54 24.35
CA PRO A 65 -4.00 11.73 25.27
C PRO A 65 -4.19 10.22 25.08
N ARG A 66 -5.42 9.75 24.79
CA ARG A 66 -5.70 8.31 24.55
C ARG A 66 -4.99 7.78 23.31
N LEU A 67 -5.12 8.47 22.17
CA LEU A 67 -4.46 8.08 20.93
C LEU A 67 -2.94 8.08 21.09
N TYR A 68 -2.42 9.11 21.75
CA TYR A 68 -0.98 9.23 22.01
C TYR A 68 -0.46 8.06 22.84
N GLN A 69 -1.16 7.72 23.93
CA GLN A 69 -0.80 6.61 24.80
C GLN A 69 -0.86 5.26 24.09
N MET A 70 -1.89 5.01 23.25
CA MET A 70 -1.98 3.76 22.45
C MET A 70 -0.76 3.59 21.55
N VAL A 71 -0.35 4.64 20.83
CA VAL A 71 0.80 4.59 19.93
C VAL A 71 2.10 4.43 20.71
N GLU A 72 2.25 5.11 21.84
CA GLU A 72 3.43 5.02 22.71
C GLU A 72 3.60 3.60 23.27
N ASP A 73 2.53 3.01 23.83
CA ASP A 73 2.53 1.63 24.34
C ASP A 73 2.95 0.61 23.27
N LEU A 74 2.40 0.79 22.07
CA LEU A 74 2.69 -0.09 20.94
C LEU A 74 4.12 0.11 20.41
N ALA A 75 4.61 1.35 20.36
CA ALA A 75 5.99 1.64 19.95
C ALA A 75 7.01 1.04 20.92
N VAL A 76 6.76 1.14 22.24
CA VAL A 76 7.58 0.48 23.27
C VAL A 76 7.59 -1.04 23.08
N LYS A 77 6.42 -1.68 22.91
CA LYS A 77 6.32 -3.12 22.68
C LYS A 77 6.98 -3.56 21.37
N ALA A 78 6.91 -2.72 20.34
CA ALA A 78 7.56 -2.98 19.05
C ALA A 78 9.07 -2.74 19.10
N ASN A 79 9.59 -2.11 20.15
CA ASN A 79 10.98 -1.67 20.28
C ASN A 79 11.40 -0.74 19.14
N ILE A 80 10.57 0.28 18.86
CA ILE A 80 10.86 1.34 17.89
C ILE A 80 10.76 2.71 18.57
N PRO A 81 11.46 3.74 18.04
CA PRO A 81 11.25 5.11 18.49
C PRO A 81 9.78 5.52 18.29
N LEU A 82 9.26 6.35 19.22
CA LEU A 82 7.92 6.88 19.08
C LEU A 82 7.76 7.65 17.77
N PRO A 83 6.86 7.20 16.87
CA PRO A 83 6.61 7.89 15.61
C PRO A 83 5.87 9.21 15.83
N LYS A 84 5.95 10.14 14.90
CA LYS A 84 5.12 11.34 14.90
C LYS A 84 3.66 10.94 14.68
N ILE A 85 2.75 11.45 15.52
CA ILE A 85 1.34 11.11 15.48
C ILE A 85 0.57 12.25 14.82
N GLY A 86 -0.25 11.94 13.82
CA GLY A 86 -1.03 12.92 13.10
C GLY A 86 -2.49 12.50 12.90
N ILE A 87 -3.34 13.48 12.69
CA ILE A 87 -4.74 13.30 12.29
C ILE A 87 -4.92 13.90 10.90
N ALA A 88 -5.36 13.07 9.97
CA ALA A 88 -5.75 13.50 8.63
C ALA A 88 -7.20 14.00 8.64
N GLN A 89 -7.44 15.16 8.05
CA GLN A 89 -8.75 15.81 8.04
C GLN A 89 -9.65 15.25 6.93
N ILE A 90 -9.81 13.91 6.93
CA ILE A 90 -10.55 13.15 5.92
C ILE A 90 -11.63 12.33 6.63
N SER A 91 -12.84 12.31 6.05
CA SER A 91 -14.00 11.59 6.60
C SER A 91 -13.93 10.08 6.34
N LEU A 92 -13.22 9.65 5.29
CA LEU A 92 -13.03 8.23 5.00
C LEU A 92 -12.23 7.55 6.11
N PRO A 93 -12.74 6.46 6.74
CA PRO A 93 -12.06 5.80 7.83
C PRO A 93 -10.78 5.12 7.34
N ASN A 94 -9.64 5.53 7.88
CA ASN A 94 -8.33 4.97 7.55
C ASN A 94 -7.29 5.24 8.62
N ALA A 95 -6.29 4.37 8.72
CA ALA A 95 -5.02 4.62 9.38
C ALA A 95 -3.89 4.29 8.40
N PHE A 96 -2.76 4.93 8.51
CA PHE A 96 -1.61 4.68 7.65
C PHE A 96 -0.31 5.10 8.31
N ALA A 97 0.73 4.31 8.04
CA ALA A 97 2.09 4.59 8.45
C ALA A 97 2.93 5.00 7.24
N PHE A 98 3.81 5.99 7.42
CA PHE A 98 4.73 6.42 6.38
C PHE A 98 6.00 7.02 6.98
N GLY A 99 7.02 7.17 6.15
CA GLY A 99 8.32 7.70 6.57
C GLY A 99 9.45 7.09 5.74
N ARG A 100 10.64 7.61 5.91
CA ARG A 100 11.84 7.13 5.20
C ARG A 100 12.59 6.05 6.00
N SER A 101 12.39 6.04 7.30
CA SER A 101 13.06 5.10 8.20
C SER A 101 12.26 4.94 9.50
N ILE A 102 12.63 3.99 10.34
CA ILE A 102 12.02 3.82 11.67
C ILE A 102 12.14 5.09 12.51
N ARG A 103 13.27 5.83 12.40
CA ARG A 103 13.50 7.10 13.14
C ARG A 103 12.71 8.28 12.56
N ASP A 104 12.28 8.19 11.32
CA ASP A 104 11.47 9.20 10.62
C ASP A 104 10.03 8.68 10.42
N GLY A 105 9.61 7.74 11.28
CA GLY A 105 8.28 7.13 11.22
C GLY A 105 7.17 8.09 11.62
N ARG A 106 6.05 8.00 10.92
CA ARG A 106 4.82 8.73 11.19
C ARG A 106 3.64 7.78 11.16
N ILE A 107 2.72 7.96 12.07
CA ILE A 107 1.42 7.26 12.09
C ILE A 107 0.33 8.31 12.05
N CYS A 108 -0.59 8.12 11.13
CA CYS A 108 -1.73 8.99 10.97
C CYS A 108 -3.03 8.19 11.01
N VAL A 109 -4.03 8.78 11.62
CA VAL A 109 -5.41 8.30 11.61
C VAL A 109 -6.30 9.36 10.99
N THR A 110 -7.37 8.97 10.31
CA THR A 110 -8.37 9.91 9.81
C THR A 110 -9.41 10.22 10.89
N ARG A 111 -10.15 11.34 10.73
CA ARG A 111 -11.33 11.58 11.58
C ARG A 111 -12.36 10.47 11.46
N GLY A 112 -12.52 9.92 10.26
CA GLY A 112 -13.47 8.84 10.02
C GLY A 112 -13.20 7.60 10.87
N ILE A 113 -11.94 7.17 11.01
CA ILE A 113 -11.61 5.98 11.79
C ILE A 113 -11.80 6.21 13.30
N LEU A 114 -11.50 7.42 13.79
CA LEU A 114 -11.70 7.78 15.19
C LEU A 114 -13.17 7.75 15.61
N ASN A 115 -14.09 8.01 14.68
CA ASN A 115 -15.52 7.95 14.91
C ASN A 115 -16.11 6.55 14.71
N LEU A 116 -15.41 5.67 13.99
CA LEU A 116 -15.91 4.36 13.59
C LEU A 116 -15.50 3.24 14.54
N LEU A 117 -14.25 3.27 15.02
CA LEU A 117 -13.65 2.18 15.78
C LEU A 117 -13.70 2.43 17.30
N SER A 118 -13.88 1.35 18.05
CA SER A 118 -13.63 1.35 19.50
C SER A 118 -12.13 1.48 19.80
N ASP A 119 -11.78 1.78 21.04
CA ASP A 119 -10.38 1.91 21.45
C ASP A 119 -9.57 0.63 21.24
N GLU A 120 -10.17 -0.56 21.45
CA GLU A 120 -9.51 -1.84 21.23
C GLU A 120 -9.27 -2.13 19.72
N GLU A 121 -10.25 -1.83 18.88
CA GLU A 121 -10.16 -1.95 17.45
C GLU A 121 -9.14 -0.96 16.87
N LEU A 122 -9.18 0.28 17.31
CA LEU A 122 -8.20 1.31 16.90
C LEU A 122 -6.79 0.90 17.29
N LYS A 123 -6.60 0.40 18.53
CA LYS A 123 -5.30 -0.09 19.00
C LYS A 123 -4.78 -1.25 18.16
N ALA A 124 -5.65 -2.16 17.73
CA ALA A 124 -5.28 -3.27 16.84
C ALA A 124 -4.83 -2.77 15.46
N VAL A 125 -5.53 -1.80 14.88
CA VAL A 125 -5.14 -1.14 13.62
C VAL A 125 -3.81 -0.39 13.79
N LEU A 126 -3.63 0.36 14.86
CA LEU A 126 -2.37 1.05 15.14
C LEU A 126 -1.20 0.07 15.32
N GLY A 127 -1.45 -1.11 15.90
CA GLY A 127 -0.46 -2.19 16.00
C GLY A 127 -0.04 -2.73 14.64
N HIS A 128 -0.97 -2.83 13.70
CA HIS A 128 -0.71 -3.17 12.30
C HIS A 128 0.19 -2.10 11.65
N GLU A 129 -0.16 -0.81 11.78
CA GLU A 129 0.62 0.29 11.23
C GLU A 129 2.03 0.40 11.83
N ILE A 130 2.16 0.19 13.13
CA ILE A 130 3.47 0.16 13.81
C ILE A 130 4.34 -0.98 13.28
N THR A 131 3.72 -2.12 12.95
CA THR A 131 4.45 -3.24 12.37
C THR A 131 5.03 -2.92 11.00
N HIS A 132 4.31 -2.17 10.16
CA HIS A 132 4.84 -1.66 8.89
C HIS A 132 6.09 -0.78 9.09
N LEU A 133 6.08 0.12 10.09
CA LEU A 133 7.24 0.93 10.43
C LEU A 133 8.41 0.06 10.92
N LYS A 134 8.15 -0.87 11.85
CA LYS A 134 9.14 -1.80 12.40
C LYS A 134 9.82 -2.60 11.29
N ASN A 135 9.05 -3.13 10.35
CA ASN A 135 9.52 -3.95 9.24
C ASN A 135 10.14 -3.13 8.09
N ARG A 136 10.11 -1.80 8.17
CA ARG A 136 10.61 -0.89 7.12
C ARG A 136 9.95 -1.16 5.77
N ASP A 137 8.64 -1.36 5.74
CA ASP A 137 7.91 -1.80 4.56
C ASP A 137 8.01 -0.83 3.40
N VAL A 138 7.96 0.48 3.66
CA VAL A 138 8.14 1.51 2.64
C VAL A 138 9.49 1.37 1.94
N LEU A 139 10.59 1.19 2.71
CA LEU A 139 11.92 1.01 2.14
C LEU A 139 12.01 -0.29 1.32
N THR A 140 11.50 -1.39 1.86
CA THR A 140 11.55 -2.70 1.20
C THR A 140 10.82 -2.68 -0.14
N ILE A 141 9.59 -2.17 -0.19
CA ILE A 141 8.82 -2.08 -1.44
C ILE A 141 9.47 -1.10 -2.41
N THR A 142 10.03 0.02 -1.92
CA THR A 142 10.78 0.96 -2.77
C THR A 142 11.96 0.28 -3.44
N VAL A 143 12.77 -0.47 -2.69
CA VAL A 143 13.93 -1.19 -3.23
C VAL A 143 13.50 -2.28 -4.23
N LEU A 144 12.48 -3.07 -3.91
CA LEU A 144 11.95 -4.08 -4.83
C LEU A 144 11.45 -3.47 -6.15
N SER A 145 10.87 -2.27 -6.11
CA SER A 145 10.36 -1.56 -7.28
C SER A 145 11.45 -1.06 -8.25
N VAL A 146 12.72 -1.09 -7.82
CA VAL A 146 13.86 -0.78 -8.71
C VAL A 146 13.95 -1.80 -9.85
N ILE A 147 13.67 -3.07 -9.57
CA ILE A 147 13.81 -4.16 -10.55
C ILE A 147 12.87 -3.97 -11.75
N PRO A 148 11.54 -3.87 -11.57
CA PRO A 148 10.65 -3.60 -12.70
C PRO A 148 10.96 -2.26 -13.39
N MET A 149 11.40 -1.25 -12.64
CA MET A 149 11.81 0.03 -13.24
C MET A 149 12.98 -0.17 -14.22
N ILE A 150 14.00 -0.92 -13.85
CA ILE A 150 15.14 -1.21 -14.73
C ILE A 150 14.68 -2.01 -15.97
N MET A 151 13.84 -3.03 -15.77
CA MET A 151 13.30 -3.84 -16.88
C MET A 151 12.50 -2.99 -17.86
N TYR A 152 11.67 -2.07 -17.35
CA TYR A 152 10.94 -1.11 -18.17
C TYR A 152 11.91 -0.23 -19.01
N ARG A 153 13.02 0.26 -18.42
CA ARG A 153 14.02 1.07 -19.12
C ARG A 153 14.72 0.30 -20.22
N ILE A 154 15.10 -0.94 -19.95
CA ILE A 154 15.70 -1.83 -20.95
C ILE A 154 14.70 -2.06 -22.09
N ALA A 155 13.46 -2.40 -21.76
CA ALA A 155 12.41 -2.61 -22.75
C ALA A 155 12.24 -1.39 -23.66
N TRP A 156 12.06 -0.22 -23.05
CA TRP A 156 11.87 1.04 -23.78
C TRP A 156 13.05 1.36 -24.69
N HIS A 157 14.29 1.24 -24.16
CA HIS A 157 15.50 1.55 -24.92
C HIS A 157 15.60 0.65 -26.16
N PHE A 158 15.44 -0.66 -26.02
CA PHE A 158 15.58 -1.60 -27.13
C PHE A 158 14.40 -1.62 -28.10
N LEU A 159 13.19 -1.29 -27.68
CA LEU A 159 12.03 -1.18 -28.56
C LEU A 159 12.07 0.07 -29.43
N PHE A 160 12.49 1.21 -28.87
CA PHE A 160 12.36 2.49 -29.55
C PHE A 160 13.68 3.08 -30.06
N TYR A 161 14.80 2.80 -29.39
CA TYR A 161 16.11 3.39 -29.70
C TYR A 161 17.20 2.36 -30.05
N GLY A 162 16.88 1.07 -30.07
CA GLY A 162 17.84 0.03 -30.48
C GLY A 162 18.28 0.20 -31.92
N PRO A 163 19.54 -0.14 -32.27
CA PRO A 163 20.04 -0.05 -33.62
C PRO A 163 19.20 -0.91 -34.57
N ARG A 164 18.50 -0.26 -35.49
CA ARG A 164 17.59 -0.91 -36.45
C ARG A 164 18.33 -1.58 -37.61
N ARG A 165 19.60 -1.24 -37.86
CA ARG A 165 20.47 -1.85 -38.88
C ARG A 165 21.93 -1.70 -38.48
N SER A 166 22.65 -2.81 -38.42
CA SER A 166 24.11 -2.79 -38.44
C SER A 166 24.55 -2.84 -39.91
N GLU A 167 25.46 -1.97 -40.31
CA GLU A 167 26.05 -1.96 -41.67
C GLU A 167 26.73 -3.27 -42.05
N ARG A 168 26.92 -4.21 -41.14
CA ARG A 168 27.54 -5.55 -41.34
C ARG A 168 26.55 -6.72 -41.43
N GLY A 169 25.27 -6.50 -41.75
CA GLY A 169 24.32 -7.58 -42.05
C GLY A 169 23.89 -8.49 -40.87
N ARG A 170 24.39 -8.26 -39.63
CA ARG A 170 23.89 -8.92 -38.45
C ARG A 170 22.72 -8.11 -37.86
N THR A 171 21.51 -8.51 -38.19
CA THR A 171 20.31 -8.06 -37.53
C THR A 171 20.35 -8.53 -36.07
N THR A 172 20.93 -7.73 -35.18
CA THR A 172 20.71 -7.95 -33.75
C THR A 172 19.23 -7.68 -33.52
N ASN A 173 18.49 -8.70 -33.09
CA ASN A 173 17.03 -8.62 -32.92
C ASN A 173 16.72 -7.82 -31.65
N THR A 174 17.06 -6.51 -31.66
CA THR A 174 16.92 -5.58 -30.52
C THR A 174 15.47 -5.50 -30.09
N ALA A 175 14.52 -5.63 -31.01
CA ALA A 175 13.10 -5.69 -30.71
C ALA A 175 12.75 -6.92 -29.83
N LEU A 176 13.40 -8.06 -30.06
CA LEU A 176 13.20 -9.27 -29.27
C LEU A 176 13.71 -9.07 -27.82
N ILE A 177 14.88 -8.43 -27.68
CA ILE A 177 15.42 -8.08 -26.35
C ILE A 177 14.46 -7.12 -25.64
N GLY A 178 13.96 -6.09 -26.35
CA GLY A 178 13.00 -5.15 -25.81
C GLY A 178 11.69 -5.81 -25.38
N LEU A 179 11.17 -6.74 -26.19
CA LEU A 179 9.96 -7.50 -25.87
C LEU A 179 10.17 -8.42 -24.66
N ALA A 180 11.31 -9.12 -24.60
CA ALA A 180 11.66 -9.96 -23.46
C ALA A 180 11.76 -9.11 -22.17
N ALA A 181 12.44 -7.96 -22.21
CA ALA A 181 12.54 -7.05 -21.08
C ALA A 181 11.16 -6.51 -20.64
N PHE A 182 10.24 -6.26 -21.60
CA PHE A 182 8.87 -5.84 -21.28
C PHE A 182 8.09 -6.96 -20.58
N LEU A 183 8.25 -8.19 -21.00
CA LEU A 183 7.66 -9.34 -20.31
C LEU A 183 8.20 -9.48 -18.89
N PHE A 184 9.52 -9.35 -18.71
CA PHE A 184 10.15 -9.37 -17.38
C PHE A 184 9.70 -8.20 -16.51
N TYR A 185 9.50 -7.00 -17.07
CA TYR A 185 8.90 -5.88 -16.37
C TYR A 185 7.53 -6.26 -15.78
N PHE A 186 6.67 -6.86 -16.60
CA PHE A 186 5.34 -7.27 -16.15
C PHE A 186 5.41 -8.32 -15.03
N VAL A 187 6.23 -9.36 -15.21
CA VAL A 187 6.41 -10.41 -14.19
C VAL A 187 6.98 -9.84 -12.88
N THR A 188 8.02 -9.02 -12.96
CA THR A 188 8.63 -8.42 -11.77
C THR A 188 7.69 -7.45 -11.05
N ASN A 189 6.84 -6.73 -11.79
CA ASN A 189 5.82 -5.88 -11.20
C ASN A 189 4.77 -6.70 -10.42
N LEU A 190 4.32 -7.84 -10.97
CA LEU A 190 3.43 -8.76 -10.25
C LEU A 190 4.07 -9.32 -8.98
N LEU A 191 5.39 -9.60 -9.00
CA LEU A 191 6.12 -10.04 -7.82
C LEU A 191 6.20 -8.94 -6.74
N VAL A 192 6.35 -7.67 -7.11
CA VAL A 192 6.29 -6.54 -6.16
C VAL A 192 4.91 -6.42 -5.54
N LEU A 193 3.84 -6.54 -6.33
CA LEU A 193 2.46 -6.57 -5.80
C LEU A 193 2.24 -7.76 -4.86
N TYR A 194 2.75 -8.93 -5.20
CA TYR A 194 2.68 -10.10 -4.34
C TYR A 194 3.43 -9.89 -3.01
N ALA A 195 4.65 -9.34 -3.07
CA ALA A 195 5.41 -8.98 -1.88
C ALA A 195 4.65 -7.98 -0.99
N SER A 196 3.99 -6.98 -1.58
CA SER A 196 3.14 -6.03 -0.85
C SER A 196 2.02 -6.74 -0.09
N ARG A 197 1.30 -7.68 -0.74
CA ARG A 197 0.24 -8.45 -0.09
C ARG A 197 0.74 -9.34 1.05
N ILE A 198 1.89 -9.97 0.91
CA ILE A 198 2.48 -10.78 1.99
C ILE A 198 2.78 -9.91 3.21
N ARG A 199 3.20 -8.67 3.02
CA ARG A 199 3.52 -7.75 4.12
C ARG A 199 2.30 -7.38 4.93
N GLU A 200 1.11 -7.31 4.33
CA GLU A 200 -0.15 -7.13 5.05
C GLU A 200 -0.38 -8.26 6.08
N TYR A 201 -0.16 -9.51 5.69
CA TYR A 201 -0.26 -10.65 6.61
C TYR A 201 0.78 -10.59 7.73
N PHE A 202 2.01 -10.15 7.42
CA PHE A 202 3.02 -9.92 8.46
C PHE A 202 2.64 -8.77 9.40
N ALA A 203 2.01 -7.73 8.91
CA ALA A 203 1.54 -6.63 9.72
C ALA A 203 0.35 -7.04 10.62
N ASP A 204 -0.58 -7.84 10.11
CA ASP A 204 -1.67 -8.43 10.88
C ASP A 204 -1.11 -9.30 12.03
N ARG A 205 -0.18 -10.21 11.72
CA ARG A 205 0.51 -11.02 12.73
C ARG A 205 1.29 -10.18 13.73
N GLY A 206 1.93 -9.11 13.25
CA GLY A 206 2.67 -8.17 14.09
C GLY A 206 1.76 -7.47 15.09
N SER A 207 0.58 -7.02 14.68
CA SER A 207 -0.41 -6.44 15.58
C SER A 207 -0.77 -7.40 16.72
N ILE A 208 -1.02 -8.67 16.41
CA ILE A 208 -1.30 -9.70 17.41
C ILE A 208 -0.10 -9.91 18.35
N SER A 209 1.11 -9.97 17.81
CA SER A 209 2.33 -10.14 18.61
C SER A 209 2.61 -8.97 19.57
N LEU A 210 2.06 -7.79 19.29
CA LEU A 210 2.08 -6.62 20.17
C LEU A 210 1.00 -6.68 21.26
N GLY A 211 0.23 -7.79 21.32
CA GLY A 211 -0.77 -8.05 22.37
C GLY A 211 -2.17 -7.58 22.02
N ASN A 212 -2.46 -7.28 20.76
CA ASN A 212 -3.82 -6.98 20.30
C ASN A 212 -4.60 -8.27 20.04
N ARG A 213 -5.91 -8.25 20.29
CA ARG A 213 -6.78 -9.41 20.04
C ARG A 213 -7.03 -9.60 18.55
N PRO A 214 -6.96 -10.84 18.02
CA PRO A 214 -7.29 -11.12 16.63
C PRO A 214 -8.72 -10.68 16.26
N SER A 215 -9.68 -10.86 17.19
CA SER A 215 -11.07 -10.43 17.01
C SER A 215 -11.21 -8.90 16.84
N SER A 216 -10.46 -8.11 17.62
CA SER A 216 -10.49 -6.65 17.49
C SER A 216 -9.94 -6.18 16.13
N LEU A 217 -8.87 -6.83 15.63
CA LEU A 217 -8.34 -6.51 14.30
C LEU A 217 -9.31 -6.98 13.20
N ALA A 218 -9.90 -8.17 13.31
CA ALA A 218 -10.88 -8.67 12.35
C ALA A 218 -12.13 -7.78 12.28
N SER A 219 -12.69 -7.40 13.44
CA SER A 219 -13.82 -6.47 13.52
C SER A 219 -13.48 -5.09 12.93
N SER A 220 -12.27 -4.58 13.19
CA SER A 220 -11.83 -3.31 12.60
C SER A 220 -11.76 -3.37 11.07
N LEU A 221 -11.18 -4.46 10.50
CA LEU A 221 -11.13 -4.66 9.05
C LEU A 221 -12.53 -4.71 8.43
N TYR A 222 -13.46 -5.43 9.07
CA TYR A 222 -14.86 -5.50 8.68
C TYR A 222 -15.50 -4.09 8.65
N LYS A 223 -15.38 -3.34 9.77
CA LYS A 223 -15.92 -1.98 9.87
C LYS A 223 -15.31 -1.01 8.86
N LEU A 224 -14.02 -1.14 8.57
CA LEU A 224 -13.35 -0.28 7.58
C LEU A 224 -13.91 -0.50 6.17
N VAL A 225 -14.22 -1.73 5.78
CA VAL A 225 -14.84 -2.01 4.47
C VAL A 225 -16.25 -1.42 4.43
N TYR A 226 -17.08 -1.69 5.44
CA TYR A 226 -18.44 -1.14 5.52
C TYR A 226 -18.47 0.38 5.61
N GLY A 227 -17.60 0.97 6.41
CA GLY A 227 -17.45 2.41 6.52
C GLY A 227 -17.05 3.07 5.21
N SER A 228 -16.13 2.45 4.48
CA SER A 228 -15.69 2.93 3.17
C SER A 228 -16.79 2.85 2.10
N ALA A 229 -17.64 1.83 2.17
CA ALA A 229 -18.70 1.62 1.19
C ALA A 229 -19.92 2.53 1.39
N ARG A 230 -20.11 3.08 2.58
CA ARG A 230 -21.21 4.02 2.89
C ARG A 230 -20.88 5.47 2.53
N ILE A 231 -19.66 5.73 2.09
CA ILE A 231 -19.23 7.09 1.73
C ILE A 231 -19.77 7.43 0.35
N ASP A 232 -20.20 8.69 0.22
CA ASP A 232 -20.71 9.23 -1.03
C ASP A 232 -19.61 9.25 -2.12
N ARG A 233 -20.07 9.23 -3.37
CA ARG A 233 -19.17 9.21 -4.54
C ARG A 233 -18.27 10.44 -4.64
N GLU A 234 -18.68 11.56 -4.06
CA GLU A 234 -17.96 12.83 -4.11
C GLU A 234 -16.75 12.77 -3.17
N SER A 235 -16.93 12.29 -1.94
CA SER A 235 -15.84 12.03 -0.99
C SER A 235 -14.87 10.94 -1.48
N LEU A 236 -15.37 9.93 -2.23
CA LEU A 236 -14.50 8.93 -2.86
C LEU A 236 -13.61 9.52 -3.96
N LYS A 237 -14.10 10.50 -4.74
CA LYS A 237 -13.29 11.21 -5.74
C LYS A 237 -12.16 12.01 -5.11
N GLU A 238 -12.39 12.66 -3.97
CA GLU A 238 -11.35 13.42 -3.26
C GLU A 238 -10.16 12.54 -2.86
N VAL A 239 -10.42 11.27 -2.56
CA VAL A 239 -9.39 10.31 -2.10
C VAL A 239 -8.94 9.33 -3.20
N GLU A 240 -9.45 9.42 -4.42
CA GLU A 240 -9.13 8.48 -5.49
C GLU A 240 -7.63 8.42 -5.80
N GLY A 241 -6.95 9.55 -5.78
CA GLY A 241 -5.49 9.62 -5.91
C GLY A 241 -4.72 9.14 -4.68
N LEU A 242 -5.39 8.85 -3.56
CA LEU A 242 -4.81 8.52 -2.27
C LEU A 242 -5.00 7.04 -1.89
N LYS A 243 -5.67 6.23 -2.74
CA LYS A 243 -6.05 4.83 -2.47
C LYS A 243 -4.90 3.95 -1.96
N ALA A 244 -3.67 4.22 -2.40
CA ALA A 244 -2.50 3.47 -1.97
C ALA A 244 -2.11 3.66 -0.48
N PHE A 245 -2.72 4.63 0.21
CA PHE A 245 -2.53 4.85 1.65
C PHE A 245 -3.68 4.32 2.49
N PHE A 246 -4.64 3.66 1.88
CA PHE A 246 -5.77 3.09 2.60
C PHE A 246 -5.49 1.63 2.93
N MET A 247 -5.85 1.24 4.13
CA MET A 247 -5.74 -0.13 4.64
C MET A 247 -6.62 -1.12 3.84
N ASN A 248 -7.67 -0.62 3.20
CA ASN A 248 -8.49 -1.31 2.21
C ASN A 248 -8.62 -0.43 0.96
N ASP A 249 -8.83 -1.03 -0.21
CA ASP A 249 -9.13 -0.28 -1.43
C ASP A 249 -10.60 0.16 -1.42
N PRO A 250 -10.90 1.48 -1.22
CA PRO A 250 -12.29 1.94 -1.13
C PRO A 250 -13.11 1.66 -2.40
N SER A 251 -12.44 1.54 -3.55
CA SER A 251 -13.13 1.24 -4.82
C SER A 251 -13.60 -0.22 -4.90
N ARG A 252 -13.02 -1.11 -4.09
CA ARG A 252 -13.37 -2.53 -4.01
C ARG A 252 -14.34 -2.83 -2.87
N ALA A 253 -14.51 -1.88 -1.93
CA ALA A 253 -15.34 -2.05 -0.75
C ALA A 253 -16.76 -2.55 -1.09
N LEU A 254 -17.37 -2.06 -2.18
CA LEU A 254 -18.70 -2.50 -2.62
C LEU A 254 -18.74 -3.98 -3.05
N ASN A 255 -17.70 -4.50 -3.67
CA ASN A 255 -17.61 -5.91 -4.06
C ASN A 255 -17.32 -6.79 -2.83
N GLU A 256 -16.43 -6.32 -1.95
CA GLU A 256 -16.06 -7.04 -0.72
C GLU A 256 -17.21 -7.11 0.31
N ILE A 257 -18.12 -6.13 0.32
CA ILE A 257 -19.31 -6.16 1.20
C ILE A 257 -20.16 -7.40 1.00
N SER A 258 -20.41 -7.81 -0.24
CA SER A 258 -21.26 -8.98 -0.50
C SER A 258 -20.68 -10.26 0.11
N ASP A 259 -19.35 -10.36 0.10
CA ASP A 259 -18.63 -11.49 0.68
C ASP A 259 -18.61 -11.40 2.23
N LEU A 260 -18.46 -10.19 2.75
CA LEU A 260 -18.35 -9.92 4.19
C LEU A 260 -19.72 -9.92 4.90
N ALA A 261 -20.81 -9.55 4.21
CA ALA A 261 -22.17 -9.53 4.79
C ALA A 261 -22.62 -10.90 5.31
N GLN A 262 -22.00 -11.99 4.83
CA GLN A 262 -22.27 -13.35 5.29
C GLN A 262 -21.56 -13.69 6.61
N LEU A 263 -20.70 -12.82 7.11
CA LEU A 263 -19.91 -13.03 8.33
C LEU A 263 -20.62 -12.50 9.58
N ASP A 264 -21.27 -11.35 9.46
CA ASP A 264 -22.04 -10.71 10.52
C ASP A 264 -23.44 -11.35 10.56
N ILE A 265 -23.55 -12.45 11.29
CA ILE A 265 -24.74 -13.30 11.33
C ILE A 265 -25.87 -12.60 12.09
N ASP A 266 -25.54 -11.92 13.17
CA ASP A 266 -26.49 -11.22 14.03
C ASP A 266 -26.77 -9.78 13.60
N LYS A 267 -26.06 -9.31 12.55
CA LYS A 267 -26.15 -7.95 12.00
C LYS A 267 -25.84 -6.86 13.03
N SER A 268 -24.93 -7.17 13.97
CA SER A 268 -24.47 -6.23 14.99
C SER A 268 -23.59 -5.09 14.44
N GLY A 269 -23.06 -5.27 13.23
CA GLY A 269 -22.08 -4.35 12.63
C GLY A 269 -20.66 -4.55 13.14
N THR A 270 -20.42 -5.64 13.90
CA THR A 270 -19.10 -6.04 14.44
C THR A 270 -18.91 -7.53 14.17
N LEU A 271 -17.66 -7.99 14.15
CA LEU A 271 -17.40 -9.43 14.14
C LEU A 271 -17.00 -9.88 15.54
N ASP A 272 -17.81 -10.72 16.14
CA ASP A 272 -17.53 -11.32 17.44
C ASP A 272 -16.73 -12.62 17.34
N ILE A 273 -16.38 -13.19 18.52
CA ILE A 273 -15.57 -14.42 18.58
C ILE A 273 -16.36 -15.62 17.96
N SER A 274 -17.66 -15.68 18.17
CA SER A 274 -18.50 -16.80 17.68
C SER A 274 -18.60 -16.80 16.15
N GLU A 275 -18.70 -15.62 15.54
CA GLU A 275 -18.74 -15.44 14.09
C GLU A 275 -17.38 -15.75 13.46
N LEU A 276 -16.28 -15.35 14.12
CA LEU A 276 -14.93 -15.71 13.70
C LEU A 276 -14.66 -17.22 13.80
N GLU A 277 -15.19 -17.90 14.82
CA GLU A 277 -15.11 -19.36 14.94
C GLU A 277 -15.93 -20.08 13.85
N ALA A 278 -17.12 -19.58 13.54
CA ALA A 278 -17.91 -20.08 12.43
C ALA A 278 -17.18 -19.93 11.08
N LEU A 279 -16.42 -18.84 10.90
CA LEU A 279 -15.62 -18.61 9.70
C LEU A 279 -14.46 -19.59 9.56
N LYS A 280 -13.88 -20.07 10.65
CA LYS A 280 -12.80 -21.10 10.63
C LYS A 280 -13.19 -22.32 9.80
N SER A 281 -14.41 -22.79 9.96
CA SER A 281 -14.93 -24.00 9.27
C SER A 281 -15.33 -23.74 7.82
N LYS A 282 -15.57 -22.49 7.41
CA LYS A 282 -15.99 -22.15 6.05
C LYS A 282 -14.82 -22.18 5.07
N ASN A 283 -15.00 -22.92 3.97
CA ASN A 283 -14.02 -22.91 2.88
C ASN A 283 -14.31 -21.72 1.94
N ILE A 284 -13.45 -20.70 2.00
CA ILE A 284 -13.59 -19.50 1.17
C ILE A 284 -13.06 -19.79 -0.23
N ARG A 285 -13.92 -19.73 -1.23
CA ARG A 285 -13.55 -19.81 -2.64
C ARG A 285 -13.83 -18.47 -3.32
N LEU A 286 -12.79 -17.69 -3.56
CA LEU A 286 -12.90 -16.49 -4.38
C LEU A 286 -13.16 -16.86 -5.84
N GLY A 287 -14.01 -16.10 -6.52
CA GLY A 287 -14.23 -16.17 -7.94
C GLY A 287 -12.95 -15.92 -8.73
N PHE A 288 -12.93 -16.32 -10.02
CA PHE A 288 -11.77 -16.08 -10.88
C PHE A 288 -11.46 -14.59 -11.03
N GLY A 289 -12.50 -13.74 -11.18
CA GLY A 289 -12.37 -12.28 -11.27
C GLY A 289 -11.73 -11.68 -10.02
N ASP A 290 -12.15 -12.11 -8.83
CA ASP A 290 -11.61 -11.60 -7.55
C ASP A 290 -10.15 -11.99 -7.36
N ARG A 291 -9.76 -13.20 -7.79
CA ARG A 291 -8.35 -13.63 -7.77
C ARG A 291 -7.47 -12.79 -8.70
N LEU A 292 -7.99 -12.47 -9.90
CA LEU A 292 -7.26 -11.63 -10.85
C LEU A 292 -7.12 -10.21 -10.32
N LEU A 293 -8.19 -9.62 -9.80
CA LEU A 293 -8.17 -8.30 -9.18
C LEU A 293 -7.24 -8.26 -7.96
N GLU A 294 -7.26 -9.30 -7.13
CA GLU A 294 -6.32 -9.42 -6.00
C GLU A 294 -4.85 -9.49 -6.50
N ALA A 295 -4.58 -10.26 -7.56
CA ALA A 295 -3.23 -10.38 -8.12
C ALA A 295 -2.67 -9.03 -8.59
N LEU A 296 -3.53 -8.14 -9.06
CA LEU A 296 -3.20 -6.79 -9.52
C LEU A 296 -3.30 -5.72 -8.42
N SER A 297 -3.56 -6.11 -7.17
CA SER A 297 -3.69 -5.21 -6.02
C SER A 297 -2.48 -5.27 -5.09
N THR A 298 -2.22 -4.18 -4.38
CA THR A 298 -1.22 -4.10 -3.30
C THR A 298 -1.72 -4.72 -1.99
N HIS A 299 -3.04 -4.86 -1.82
CA HIS A 299 -3.66 -5.42 -0.62
C HIS A 299 -4.35 -6.74 -0.94
N PRO A 300 -4.29 -7.74 -0.04
CA PRO A 300 -5.04 -8.98 -0.18
C PRO A 300 -6.54 -8.74 0.04
N ASN A 301 -7.35 -9.68 -0.41
CA ASN A 301 -8.78 -9.65 -0.15
C ASN A 301 -9.07 -9.68 1.37
N MET A 302 -9.97 -8.81 1.85
CA MET A 302 -10.26 -8.64 3.29
C MET A 302 -10.80 -9.91 3.93
N LEU A 303 -11.62 -10.67 3.21
CA LEU A 303 -12.16 -11.94 3.71
C LEU A 303 -11.04 -12.95 4.01
N LYS A 304 -9.97 -13.00 3.18
CA LYS A 304 -8.79 -13.84 3.46
C LYS A 304 -8.02 -13.37 4.69
N ARG A 305 -7.85 -12.04 4.87
CA ARG A 305 -7.19 -11.48 6.06
C ARG A 305 -7.97 -11.83 7.33
N ILE A 306 -9.29 -11.60 7.33
CA ILE A 306 -10.16 -11.93 8.46
C ILE A 306 -10.10 -13.44 8.77
N LYS A 307 -10.18 -14.29 7.75
CA LYS A 307 -10.06 -15.75 7.96
C LYS A 307 -8.72 -16.14 8.59
N MET A 308 -7.62 -15.56 8.13
CA MET A 308 -6.30 -15.85 8.69
C MET A 308 -6.20 -15.40 10.16
N LEU A 309 -6.85 -14.27 10.51
CA LEU A 309 -6.92 -13.80 11.89
C LEU A 309 -7.68 -14.79 12.79
N CYS A 310 -8.67 -15.51 12.26
CA CYS A 310 -9.37 -16.57 13.01
C CYS A 310 -8.48 -17.77 13.38
N GLU A 311 -7.37 -17.99 12.67
CA GLU A 311 -6.45 -19.11 12.95
C GLU A 311 -5.57 -18.86 14.18
N TYR A 312 -5.42 -17.60 14.60
CA TYR A 312 -4.70 -17.27 15.82
C TYR A 312 -5.56 -17.62 17.03
N LYS A 313 -4.93 -18.31 18.00
CA LYS A 313 -5.59 -18.58 19.30
C LYS A 313 -5.78 -17.24 20.03
N THR A 314 -7.00 -16.99 20.44
CA THR A 314 -7.36 -15.87 21.34
C THR A 314 -6.73 -16.04 22.72
#